data_d3f045e14ef82a31b56839c7712246be
#
_entry.id   d3f045e14ef82a31b56839c7712246be
#
_cell.length_a   1.000
_cell.length_b   1.000
_cell.length_c   1.000
_cell.angle_alpha   90.00
_cell.angle_beta   90.00
_cell.angle_gamma   90.00
#
_symmetry.space_group_name_H-M   'P 1'
#
loop_
_entity.id
_entity.type
_entity.pdbx_description
1 polymer ?
#
loop_
_entity_poly.entity_id
_entity_poly.type
_entity_poly.pdbx_seq_one_letter_code
_entity_poly.pdbx_strand_id
1 'polypeptide(L)'
;VMLSLLEIVDNPRQDVPLISVLRSPLFGFTADRLAEVRAAAPTGDYYDAVIADGGEDCKDFLATLSDLRQAGRDMSVHRFVWHIYNRLNVLGVFGAMDDGAARRENLIALSQHAEKFESNGYRGLFAFVTQLRRLLEQDQAPATRGPAEAAGVRLMSIHKSKGLEFPIVILADLDHAFSRQDFDTPVLVHPSMGLGPKRIDLERKIQYP
;
A
#
# COMPACT_ATOMS: atom_id res chain seq x y z
N VAL A 1 6.62 6.09 -2.96
CA VAL A 1 6.73 7.36 -3.67
C VAL A 1 5.37 7.93 -4.01
N MET A 2 4.48 7.23 -4.76
CA MET A 2 3.17 7.81 -5.14
C MET A 2 2.29 8.15 -3.94
N LEU A 3 2.19 7.27 -2.94
CA LEU A 3 1.47 7.60 -1.71
C LEU A 3 2.07 8.83 -1.04
N SER A 4 3.39 8.88 -0.88
CA SER A 4 4.07 10.04 -0.29
C SER A 4 3.82 11.34 -1.07
N LEU A 5 3.74 11.28 -2.41
CA LEU A 5 3.41 12.43 -3.22
C LEU A 5 1.97 12.91 -2.97
N LEU A 6 1.00 12.00 -2.90
CA LEU A 6 -0.38 12.34 -2.55
C LEU A 6 -0.47 12.94 -1.13
N GLU A 7 0.31 12.41 -0.19
CA GLU A 7 0.40 12.91 1.20
C GLU A 7 0.90 14.35 1.27
N ILE A 8 1.99 14.67 0.56
CA ILE A 8 2.54 16.04 0.58
C ILE A 8 1.70 17.03 -0.22
N VAL A 9 0.95 16.59 -1.20
CA VAL A 9 -0.05 17.45 -1.87
C VAL A 9 -1.16 17.81 -0.89
N ASP A 10 -1.62 16.88 -0.08
CA ASP A 10 -2.60 17.15 0.99
C ASP A 10 -1.97 18.02 2.09
N ASN A 11 -0.87 17.56 2.68
CA ASN A 11 -0.14 18.27 3.72
C ASN A 11 1.39 18.18 3.51
N PRO A 12 2.07 19.24 3.07
CA PRO A 12 3.51 19.23 2.79
C PRO A 12 4.40 19.21 4.04
N ARG A 13 3.83 19.45 5.23
CA ARG A 13 4.56 19.48 6.51
C ARG A 13 4.77 18.10 7.13
N GLN A 14 4.87 17.08 6.30
CA GLN A 14 5.20 15.71 6.69
C GLN A 14 6.61 15.38 6.20
N ASP A 15 7.60 15.43 7.08
CA ASP A 15 9.02 15.32 6.71
C ASP A 15 9.34 14.02 5.98
N VAL A 16 8.88 12.86 6.47
CA VAL A 16 9.20 11.55 5.87
C VAL A 16 8.64 11.42 4.46
N PRO A 17 7.34 11.69 4.18
CA PRO A 17 6.81 11.71 2.83
C PRO A 17 7.52 12.72 1.92
N LEU A 18 7.80 13.93 2.42
CA LEU A 18 8.46 14.99 1.66
C LEU A 18 9.87 14.59 1.22
N ILE A 19 10.70 14.12 2.15
CA ILE A 19 12.06 13.65 1.85
C ILE A 19 12.00 12.44 0.88
N SER A 20 11.05 11.53 1.07
CA SER A 20 10.85 10.39 0.16
C SER A 20 10.55 10.83 -1.29
N VAL A 21 9.73 11.87 -1.45
CA VAL A 21 9.41 12.42 -2.78
C VAL A 21 10.60 13.14 -3.39
N LEU A 22 11.27 14.03 -2.65
CA LEU A 22 12.46 14.74 -3.12
C LEU A 22 13.56 13.77 -3.56
N ARG A 23 13.78 12.69 -2.80
CA ARG A 23 14.76 11.64 -3.09
C ARG A 23 14.37 10.76 -4.28
N SER A 24 13.11 10.75 -4.68
CA SER A 24 12.61 9.88 -5.75
C SER A 24 13.17 10.26 -7.12
N PRO A 25 13.12 9.35 -8.10
CA PRO A 25 13.53 9.64 -9.48
C PRO A 25 12.73 10.77 -10.14
N LEU A 26 11.62 11.20 -9.56
CA LEU A 26 10.80 12.30 -10.08
C LEU A 26 11.47 13.66 -9.86
N PHE A 27 12.23 13.81 -8.77
CA PHE A 27 12.88 15.07 -8.39
C PHE A 27 14.40 14.94 -8.25
N GLY A 28 14.92 13.75 -7.93
CA GLY A 28 16.34 13.42 -8.06
C GLY A 28 17.28 14.06 -7.02
N PHE A 29 16.79 14.55 -5.88
CA PHE A 29 17.65 15.10 -4.84
C PHE A 29 18.59 14.04 -4.29
N THR A 30 19.88 14.34 -4.20
CA THR A 30 20.87 13.47 -3.55
C THR A 30 20.79 13.58 -2.03
N ALA A 31 21.39 12.62 -1.32
CA ALA A 31 21.47 12.70 0.14
C ALA A 31 22.20 13.95 0.62
N ASP A 32 23.29 14.32 -0.08
CA ASP A 32 24.08 15.50 0.24
C ASP A 32 23.26 16.78 0.03
N ARG A 33 22.51 16.85 -1.10
CA ARG A 33 21.63 17.99 -1.36
C ARG A 33 20.52 18.14 -0.31
N LEU A 34 19.96 17.04 0.14
CA LEU A 34 18.97 17.07 1.23
C LEU A 34 19.59 17.55 2.56
N ALA A 35 20.84 17.19 2.83
CA ALA A 35 21.55 17.69 4.01
C ALA A 35 21.84 19.21 3.91
N GLU A 36 22.21 19.71 2.74
CA GLU A 36 22.39 21.15 2.47
C GLU A 36 21.08 21.92 2.71
N VAL A 37 19.96 21.42 2.16
CA VAL A 37 18.62 22.00 2.39
C VAL A 37 18.29 22.07 3.87
N ARG A 38 18.56 21.00 4.64
CA ARG A 38 18.34 21.01 6.09
C ARG A 38 19.28 22.01 6.79
N ALA A 39 20.51 22.20 6.32
CA ALA A 39 21.44 23.15 6.89
C ALA A 39 20.99 24.62 6.71
N ALA A 40 20.21 24.93 5.68
CA ALA A 40 19.64 26.27 5.47
C ALA A 40 18.61 26.64 6.57
N ALA A 41 17.88 25.66 7.11
CA ALA A 41 16.98 25.81 8.26
C ALA A 41 17.09 24.58 9.18
N PRO A 42 17.96 24.61 10.20
CA PRO A 42 18.26 23.45 11.05
C PRO A 42 17.09 22.97 11.92
N THR A 43 16.09 23.82 12.16
CA THR A 43 14.95 23.57 13.04
C THR A 43 13.64 23.74 12.28
N GLY A 44 12.56 23.17 12.80
CA GLY A 44 11.23 23.19 12.17
C GLY A 44 11.03 22.07 11.15
N ASP A 45 9.91 22.12 10.43
CA ASP A 45 9.55 21.16 9.41
C ASP A 45 10.51 21.21 8.23
N TYR A 46 10.74 20.07 7.58
CA TYR A 46 11.61 20.02 6.40
C TYR A 46 11.08 20.89 5.25
N TYR A 47 9.79 21.08 5.18
CA TYR A 47 9.16 21.98 4.21
C TYR A 47 9.61 23.44 4.36
N ASP A 48 9.78 23.93 5.58
CA ASP A 48 10.31 25.26 5.84
C ASP A 48 11.79 25.37 5.40
N ALA A 49 12.57 24.29 5.55
CA ALA A 49 13.93 24.24 5.03
C ALA A 49 14.00 24.30 3.50
N VAL A 50 13.10 23.61 2.81
CA VAL A 50 12.99 23.69 1.34
C VAL A 50 12.64 25.11 0.87
N ILE A 51 11.78 25.80 1.60
CA ILE A 51 11.45 27.22 1.30
C ILE A 51 12.64 28.14 1.54
N ALA A 52 13.39 27.93 2.64
CA ALA A 52 14.49 28.77 3.05
C ALA A 52 15.75 28.60 2.18
N ASP A 53 15.96 27.42 1.62
CA ASP A 53 17.17 27.10 0.82
C ASP A 53 17.30 28.00 -0.42
N GLY A 54 16.21 28.30 -1.10
CA GLY A 54 16.19 29.22 -2.24
C GLY A 54 16.91 28.73 -3.50
N GLY A 55 17.43 27.51 -3.52
CA GLY A 55 18.03 26.88 -4.70
C GLY A 55 17.02 26.67 -5.84
N GLU A 56 17.50 26.60 -7.08
CA GLU A 56 16.62 26.50 -8.26
C GLU A 56 15.79 25.19 -8.23
N ASP A 57 16.42 24.09 -7.83
CA ASP A 57 15.79 22.79 -7.66
C ASP A 57 14.66 22.81 -6.60
N CYS A 58 14.86 23.51 -5.50
CA CYS A 58 13.85 23.74 -4.47
C CYS A 58 12.71 24.60 -4.99
N LYS A 59 12.99 25.65 -5.76
CA LYS A 59 11.96 26.51 -6.36
C LYS A 59 11.11 25.75 -7.36
N ASP A 60 11.74 24.96 -8.25
CA ASP A 60 11.06 24.13 -9.23
C ASP A 60 10.16 23.09 -8.56
N PHE A 61 10.65 22.46 -7.49
CA PHE A 61 9.87 21.56 -6.68
C PHE A 61 8.65 22.27 -6.06
N LEU A 62 8.86 23.41 -5.42
CA LEU A 62 7.79 24.17 -4.76
C LEU A 62 6.75 24.66 -5.76
N ALA A 63 7.15 25.13 -6.94
CA ALA A 63 6.26 25.49 -8.01
C ALA A 63 5.41 24.29 -8.48
N THR A 64 6.06 23.15 -8.73
CA THR A 64 5.38 21.92 -9.10
C THR A 64 4.41 21.46 -8.01
N LEU A 65 4.82 21.48 -6.75
CA LEU A 65 3.95 21.11 -5.64
C LEU A 65 2.75 22.05 -5.50
N SER A 66 2.95 23.36 -5.70
CA SER A 66 1.87 24.35 -5.70
C SER A 66 0.84 24.06 -6.80
N ASP A 67 1.30 23.80 -8.03
CA ASP A 67 0.43 23.43 -9.15
C ASP A 67 -0.38 22.17 -8.86
N LEU A 68 0.27 21.13 -8.33
CA LEU A 68 -0.41 19.88 -7.96
C LEU A 68 -1.42 20.10 -6.84
N ARG A 69 -1.11 20.92 -5.84
CA ARG A 69 -2.04 21.25 -4.75
C ARG A 69 -3.28 22.00 -5.26
N GLN A 70 -3.12 22.89 -6.22
CA GLN A 70 -4.23 23.55 -6.88
C GLN A 70 -5.09 22.54 -7.66
N ALA A 71 -4.47 21.74 -8.52
CA ALA A 71 -5.16 20.70 -9.29
C ALA A 71 -5.93 19.71 -8.39
N GLY A 72 -5.33 19.32 -7.26
CA GLY A 72 -5.94 18.39 -6.29
C GLY A 72 -7.18 18.92 -5.59
N ARG A 73 -7.39 20.25 -5.55
CA ARG A 73 -8.61 20.87 -5.03
C ARG A 73 -9.76 20.85 -6.03
N ASP A 74 -9.43 20.96 -7.32
CA ASP A 74 -10.40 21.19 -8.38
C ASP A 74 -10.81 19.90 -9.10
N MET A 75 -10.01 18.83 -8.97
CA MET A 75 -10.22 17.57 -9.67
C MET A 75 -10.77 16.48 -8.76
N SER A 76 -11.49 15.52 -9.34
CA SER A 76 -11.76 14.24 -8.69
C SER A 76 -10.45 13.46 -8.51
N VAL A 77 -10.40 12.57 -7.50
CA VAL A 77 -9.17 11.85 -7.13
C VAL A 77 -8.61 11.03 -8.28
N HIS A 78 -9.47 10.31 -9.01
CA HIS A 78 -9.05 9.54 -10.18
C HIS A 78 -8.42 10.44 -11.26
N ARG A 79 -9.07 11.54 -11.61
CA ARG A 79 -8.55 12.51 -12.58
C ARG A 79 -7.26 13.16 -12.10
N PHE A 80 -7.16 13.42 -10.82
CA PHE A 80 -5.96 14.00 -10.20
C PHE A 80 -4.78 13.02 -10.24
N VAL A 81 -4.98 11.74 -9.97
CA VAL A 81 -3.94 10.71 -10.11
C VAL A 81 -3.39 10.68 -11.56
N TRP A 82 -4.27 10.71 -12.55
CA TRP A 82 -3.86 10.78 -13.97
C TRP A 82 -3.19 12.11 -14.32
N HIS A 83 -3.63 13.21 -13.73
CA HIS A 83 -2.96 14.50 -13.91
C HIS A 83 -1.50 14.46 -13.43
N ILE A 84 -1.24 13.89 -12.25
CA ILE A 84 0.11 13.65 -11.74
C ILE A 84 0.91 12.78 -12.71
N TYR A 85 0.34 11.66 -13.20
CA TYR A 85 1.04 10.76 -14.12
C TYR A 85 1.50 11.48 -15.40
N ASN A 86 0.66 12.32 -15.95
CA ASN A 86 0.96 13.07 -17.15
C ASN A 86 1.94 14.23 -16.88
N ARG A 87 1.72 14.98 -15.79
CA ARG A 87 2.53 16.17 -15.46
C ARG A 87 3.99 15.82 -15.13
N LEU A 88 4.22 14.72 -14.44
CA LEU A 88 5.53 14.26 -14.01
C LEU A 88 6.07 13.06 -14.82
N ASN A 89 5.40 12.66 -15.88
CA ASN A 89 5.74 11.47 -16.66
C ASN A 89 6.00 10.23 -15.82
N VAL A 90 5.17 10.02 -14.78
CA VAL A 90 5.36 8.97 -13.77
C VAL A 90 5.47 7.58 -14.39
N LEU A 91 4.59 7.26 -15.35
CA LEU A 91 4.61 5.96 -16.04
C LEU A 91 5.88 5.75 -16.88
N GLY A 92 6.43 6.81 -17.46
CA GLY A 92 7.70 6.77 -18.20
C GLY A 92 8.88 6.56 -17.26
N VAL A 93 8.99 7.38 -16.23
CA VAL A 93 10.10 7.33 -15.25
C VAL A 93 10.16 5.98 -14.55
N PHE A 94 9.06 5.53 -13.93
CA PHE A 94 9.05 4.25 -13.21
C PHE A 94 9.04 3.04 -14.14
N GLY A 95 8.51 3.18 -15.36
CA GLY A 95 8.54 2.13 -16.36
C GLY A 95 9.90 1.88 -17.00
N ALA A 96 10.83 2.83 -16.90
CA ALA A 96 12.20 2.70 -17.38
C ALA A 96 13.15 2.08 -16.32
N MET A 97 12.68 1.88 -15.10
CA MET A 97 13.47 1.28 -14.01
C MET A 97 13.42 -0.26 -14.06
N ASP A 98 14.25 -0.91 -13.25
CA ASP A 98 14.15 -2.35 -13.02
C ASP A 98 12.71 -2.72 -12.62
N ASP A 99 12.21 -3.85 -13.13
CA ASP A 99 10.81 -4.27 -12.98
C ASP A 99 9.77 -3.24 -13.48
N GLY A 100 10.13 -2.46 -14.48
CA GLY A 100 9.30 -1.36 -15.01
C GLY A 100 7.89 -1.77 -15.40
N ALA A 101 7.69 -2.99 -15.92
CA ALA A 101 6.36 -3.50 -16.24
C ALA A 101 5.49 -3.64 -14.97
N ALA A 102 6.00 -4.27 -13.92
CA ALA A 102 5.30 -4.42 -12.65
C ALA A 102 5.03 -3.07 -11.97
N ARG A 103 5.99 -2.12 -12.07
CA ARG A 103 5.79 -0.75 -11.58
C ARG A 103 4.65 -0.01 -12.29
N ARG A 104 4.56 -0.16 -13.62
CA ARG A 104 3.46 0.40 -14.40
C ARG A 104 2.11 -0.21 -14.02
N GLU A 105 2.04 -1.53 -13.85
CA GLU A 105 0.83 -2.20 -13.40
C GLU A 105 0.38 -1.71 -12.02
N ASN A 106 1.32 -1.52 -11.08
CA ASN A 106 1.04 -0.95 -9.77
C ASN A 106 0.46 0.48 -9.86
N LEU A 107 0.99 1.31 -10.74
CA LEU A 107 0.49 2.67 -10.97
C LEU A 107 -0.91 2.65 -11.59
N ILE A 108 -1.16 1.78 -12.56
CA ILE A 108 -2.49 1.60 -13.15
C ILE A 108 -3.47 1.09 -12.09
N ALA A 109 -3.07 0.13 -11.25
CA ALA A 109 -3.89 -0.35 -10.14
C ALA A 109 -4.24 0.76 -9.14
N LEU A 110 -3.32 1.67 -8.84
CA LEU A 110 -3.60 2.84 -8.00
C LEU A 110 -4.67 3.74 -8.62
N SER A 111 -4.61 4.00 -9.95
CA SER A 111 -5.63 4.80 -10.62
C SER A 111 -7.01 4.14 -10.63
N GLN A 112 -7.06 2.81 -10.83
CA GLN A 112 -8.29 2.03 -10.74
C GLN A 112 -8.87 2.02 -9.32
N HIS A 113 -7.99 1.99 -8.31
CA HIS A 113 -8.41 2.09 -6.91
C HIS A 113 -9.02 3.45 -6.60
N ALA A 114 -8.47 4.54 -7.17
CA ALA A 114 -9.04 5.87 -7.05
C ALA A 114 -10.43 5.98 -7.71
N GLU A 115 -10.60 5.36 -8.89
CA GLU A 115 -11.89 5.28 -9.57
C GLU A 115 -12.93 4.52 -8.73
N LYS A 116 -12.55 3.36 -8.17
CA LYS A 116 -13.40 2.56 -7.30
C LYS A 116 -13.76 3.30 -6.00
N PHE A 117 -12.81 4.04 -5.42
CA PHE A 117 -13.06 4.88 -4.26
C PHE A 117 -14.17 5.91 -4.53
N GLU A 118 -14.13 6.57 -5.67
CA GLU A 118 -15.13 7.56 -6.07
C GLU A 118 -16.48 6.92 -6.44
N SER A 119 -16.47 5.76 -7.10
CA SER A 119 -17.70 5.03 -7.45
C SER A 119 -18.47 4.54 -6.21
N ASN A 120 -17.76 4.29 -5.10
CA ASN A 120 -18.35 3.95 -3.81
C ASN A 120 -18.89 5.18 -3.05
N GLY A 121 -18.87 6.36 -3.67
CA GLY A 121 -19.42 7.60 -3.09
C GLY A 121 -18.42 8.38 -2.23
N TYR A 122 -17.19 7.92 -2.04
CA TYR A 122 -16.16 8.65 -1.31
C TYR A 122 -15.57 9.78 -2.16
N ARG A 123 -15.10 10.85 -1.50
CA ARG A 123 -14.52 11.99 -2.18
C ARG A 123 -13.39 12.61 -1.37
N GLY A 124 -12.52 13.34 -2.08
CA GLY A 124 -11.43 14.12 -1.51
C GLY A 124 -10.13 13.36 -1.31
N LEU A 125 -9.03 14.09 -1.54
CA LEU A 125 -7.68 13.54 -1.51
C LEU A 125 -7.31 13.00 -0.11
N PHE A 126 -7.62 13.75 0.94
CA PHE A 126 -7.36 13.34 2.32
C PHE A 126 -8.00 11.98 2.68
N ALA A 127 -9.29 11.79 2.33
CA ALA A 127 -9.98 10.53 2.60
C ALA A 127 -9.38 9.36 1.81
N PHE A 128 -8.96 9.60 0.56
CA PHE A 128 -8.30 8.62 -0.27
C PHE A 128 -6.94 8.21 0.30
N VAL A 129 -6.10 9.17 0.67
CA VAL A 129 -4.80 8.93 1.31
C VAL A 129 -4.96 8.14 2.61
N THR A 130 -5.94 8.52 3.45
CA THR A 130 -6.22 7.81 4.70
C THR A 130 -6.62 6.36 4.45
N GLN A 131 -7.44 6.09 3.43
CA GLN A 131 -7.82 4.73 3.05
C GLN A 131 -6.61 3.92 2.56
N LEU A 132 -5.76 4.51 1.70
CA LEU A 132 -4.55 3.83 1.22
C LEU A 132 -3.61 3.45 2.37
N ARG A 133 -3.41 4.34 3.35
CA ARG A 133 -2.60 4.04 4.55
C ARG A 133 -3.15 2.85 5.31
N ARG A 134 -4.45 2.81 5.57
CA ARG A 134 -5.09 1.67 6.26
C ARG A 134 -4.90 0.35 5.52
N LEU A 135 -5.03 0.36 4.20
CA LEU A 135 -4.81 -0.85 3.39
C LEU A 135 -3.37 -1.35 3.49
N LEU A 136 -2.39 -0.45 3.52
CA LEU A 136 -0.98 -0.81 3.68
C LEU A 136 -0.68 -1.34 5.09
N GLU A 137 -1.24 -0.73 6.14
CA GLU A 137 -1.07 -1.17 7.54
C GLU A 137 -1.69 -2.55 7.78
N GLN A 138 -2.75 -2.90 7.07
CA GLN A 138 -3.44 -4.20 7.18
C GLN A 138 -2.87 -5.27 6.26
N ASP A 139 -1.76 -5.00 5.57
CA ASP A 139 -1.17 -5.87 4.53
C ASP A 139 -2.20 -6.28 3.45
N GLN A 140 -3.21 -5.45 3.26
CA GLN A 140 -4.29 -5.61 2.27
C GLN A 140 -4.08 -4.71 1.06
N ALA A 141 -2.82 -4.36 0.77
CA ALA A 141 -2.51 -3.60 -0.45
C ALA A 141 -3.21 -4.29 -1.64
N PRO A 142 -3.85 -3.52 -2.54
CA PRO A 142 -4.51 -4.10 -3.70
C PRO A 142 -3.53 -5.04 -4.39
N ALA A 143 -3.86 -6.33 -4.42
CA ALA A 143 -3.03 -7.30 -5.10
C ALA A 143 -2.97 -6.86 -6.57
N THR A 144 -1.83 -6.35 -6.98
CA THR A 144 -1.55 -6.21 -8.40
C THR A 144 -1.61 -7.61 -8.98
N ARG A 145 -2.43 -7.79 -9.98
CA ARG A 145 -2.31 -8.97 -10.83
C ARG A 145 -0.92 -8.85 -11.44
N GLY A 146 0.06 -9.55 -10.84
CA GLY A 146 1.31 -9.77 -11.54
C GLY A 146 0.98 -10.31 -12.93
N PRO A 147 1.85 -10.13 -13.92
CA PRO A 147 1.58 -10.56 -15.28
C PRO A 147 1.01 -11.98 -15.22
N ALA A 148 -0.19 -12.15 -15.78
CA ALA A 148 -0.95 -13.40 -15.70
C ALA A 148 -0.20 -14.60 -16.31
N GLU A 149 0.98 -14.35 -16.88
CA GLU A 149 1.83 -15.27 -17.60
C GLU A 149 3.31 -15.24 -17.16
N ALA A 150 3.64 -14.76 -15.97
CA ALA A 150 5.01 -14.94 -15.50
C ALA A 150 5.27 -16.44 -15.38
N ALA A 151 6.13 -16.96 -16.26
CA ALA A 151 6.66 -18.32 -16.18
C ALA A 151 7.40 -18.46 -14.84
N GLY A 152 6.72 -18.96 -13.82
CA GLY A 152 7.27 -19.06 -12.48
C GLY A 152 6.47 -20.00 -11.59
N VAL A 153 7.07 -20.39 -10.47
CA VAL A 153 6.40 -21.19 -9.45
C VAL A 153 5.54 -20.28 -8.59
N ARG A 154 4.24 -20.59 -8.52
CA ARG A 154 3.28 -19.82 -7.71
C ARG A 154 3.15 -20.45 -6.33
N LEU A 155 3.51 -19.71 -5.29
CA LEU A 155 3.31 -20.11 -3.90
C LEU A 155 1.98 -19.55 -3.38
N MET A 156 1.14 -20.41 -2.80
CA MET A 156 -0.14 -20.00 -2.24
C MET A 156 -0.63 -20.99 -1.18
N SER A 157 -1.55 -20.56 -0.33
CA SER A 157 -2.22 -21.48 0.60
C SER A 157 -3.24 -22.36 -0.12
N ILE A 158 -3.56 -23.53 0.46
CA ILE A 158 -4.59 -24.45 -0.03
C ILE A 158 -5.94 -23.72 -0.20
N HIS A 159 -6.29 -22.83 0.73
CA HIS A 159 -7.53 -22.05 0.63
C HIS A 159 -7.55 -21.10 -0.57
N LYS A 160 -6.41 -20.49 -0.91
CA LYS A 160 -6.30 -19.61 -2.09
C LYS A 160 -6.28 -20.38 -3.41
N SER A 161 -5.96 -21.67 -3.39
CA SER A 161 -5.99 -22.52 -4.59
C SER A 161 -7.37 -23.12 -4.89
N LYS A 162 -8.35 -22.99 -3.98
CA LYS A 162 -9.69 -23.52 -4.17
C LYS A 162 -10.35 -22.96 -5.43
N GLY A 163 -10.75 -23.84 -6.34
CA GLY A 163 -11.38 -23.47 -7.63
C GLY A 163 -10.38 -23.11 -8.73
N LEU A 164 -9.06 -23.27 -8.49
CA LEU A 164 -8.03 -23.09 -9.51
C LEU A 164 -7.46 -24.45 -9.94
N GLU A 165 -7.09 -24.56 -11.20
CA GLU A 165 -6.46 -25.74 -11.79
C GLU A 165 -5.02 -25.42 -12.18
N PHE A 166 -4.09 -26.33 -11.86
CA PHE A 166 -2.66 -26.19 -12.18
C PHE A 166 -2.14 -27.47 -12.81
N PRO A 167 -1.28 -27.39 -13.85
CA PRO A 167 -0.69 -28.56 -14.49
C PRO A 167 0.19 -29.38 -13.52
N ILE A 168 0.88 -28.72 -12.60
CA ILE A 168 1.74 -29.34 -11.58
C ILE A 168 1.45 -28.68 -10.25
N VAL A 169 1.16 -29.47 -9.22
CA VAL A 169 0.95 -29.03 -7.86
C VAL A 169 1.93 -29.72 -6.93
N ILE A 170 2.69 -28.94 -6.17
CA ILE A 170 3.58 -29.43 -5.13
C ILE A 170 3.00 -29.02 -3.79
N LEU A 171 2.60 -30.01 -3.00
CA LEU A 171 2.13 -29.79 -1.64
C LEU A 171 3.33 -29.85 -0.69
N ALA A 172 3.67 -28.73 -0.08
CA ALA A 172 4.80 -28.60 0.83
C ALA A 172 4.33 -28.65 2.31
N ASP A 173 5.27 -28.88 3.23
CA ASP A 173 5.05 -28.85 4.69
C ASP A 173 4.04 -29.92 5.18
N LEU A 174 4.12 -31.13 4.63
CA LEU A 174 3.23 -32.24 4.97
C LEU A 174 3.58 -32.94 6.29
N ASP A 175 4.72 -32.64 6.86
CA ASP A 175 5.19 -33.17 8.15
C ASP A 175 4.63 -32.38 9.35
N HIS A 176 3.93 -31.30 9.10
CA HIS A 176 3.29 -30.51 10.14
C HIS A 176 2.08 -31.24 10.75
N ALA A 177 2.08 -31.40 12.06
CA ALA A 177 0.95 -31.98 12.77
C ALA A 177 -0.30 -31.09 12.66
N PHE A 178 -1.46 -31.70 12.44
CA PHE A 178 -2.71 -30.94 12.45
C PHE A 178 -2.93 -30.22 13.79
N SER A 179 -3.37 -28.95 13.73
CA SER A 179 -3.74 -28.20 14.92
C SER A 179 -4.88 -28.91 15.66
N ARG A 180 -4.74 -29.05 16.97
CA ARG A 180 -5.80 -29.57 17.85
C ARG A 180 -6.65 -28.45 18.48
N GLN A 181 -6.41 -27.20 18.14
CA GLN A 181 -7.13 -26.06 18.72
C GLN A 181 -8.64 -26.17 18.56
N ASP A 182 -9.10 -26.74 17.46
CA ASP A 182 -10.52 -26.91 17.19
C ASP A 182 -11.19 -27.92 18.16
N PHE A 183 -10.39 -28.80 18.78
CA PHE A 183 -10.87 -29.74 19.79
C PHE A 183 -10.88 -29.16 21.22
N ASP A 184 -10.22 -27.99 21.41
CA ASP A 184 -10.15 -27.34 22.72
C ASP A 184 -11.33 -26.40 23.00
N THR A 185 -12.29 -26.34 22.07
CA THR A 185 -13.51 -25.55 22.25
C THR A 185 -14.46 -26.18 23.30
N PRO A 186 -15.21 -25.37 24.07
CA PRO A 186 -16.18 -25.87 25.04
C PRO A 186 -17.30 -26.69 24.40
N VAL A 187 -17.59 -26.47 23.12
CA VAL A 187 -18.62 -27.18 22.35
C VAL A 187 -18.04 -27.52 20.97
N LEU A 188 -18.05 -28.81 20.65
CA LEU A 188 -17.72 -29.30 19.31
C LEU A 188 -19.00 -29.36 18.46
N VAL A 189 -18.89 -28.93 17.21
CA VAL A 189 -20.00 -28.96 16.25
C VAL A 189 -19.64 -29.92 15.12
N HIS A 190 -20.48 -30.94 14.93
CA HIS A 190 -20.31 -31.87 13.81
C HIS A 190 -21.56 -31.86 12.90
N PRO A 191 -21.39 -31.78 11.57
CA PRO A 191 -22.50 -31.59 10.64
C PRO A 191 -23.61 -32.69 10.72
N SER A 192 -23.23 -33.93 11.01
CA SER A 192 -24.16 -35.06 11.08
C SER A 192 -24.45 -35.54 12.51
N MET A 193 -23.56 -35.28 13.48
CA MET A 193 -23.69 -35.73 14.87
C MET A 193 -24.24 -34.65 15.80
N GLY A 194 -24.30 -33.40 15.35
CA GLY A 194 -24.82 -32.28 16.12
C GLY A 194 -23.80 -31.66 17.06
N LEU A 195 -24.24 -31.25 18.25
CA LEU A 195 -23.44 -30.52 19.25
C LEU A 195 -22.89 -31.46 20.29
N GLY A 196 -21.57 -31.43 20.51
CA GLY A 196 -20.86 -32.16 21.55
C GLY A 196 -20.29 -31.22 22.62
N PRO A 197 -21.03 -30.88 23.68
CA PRO A 197 -20.47 -30.07 24.76
C PRO A 197 -19.49 -30.89 25.62
N LYS A 198 -18.40 -30.26 26.05
CA LYS A 198 -17.49 -30.87 27.03
C LYS A 198 -18.23 -31.13 28.36
N ARG A 199 -18.20 -32.35 28.85
CA ARG A 199 -18.81 -32.70 30.15
C ARG A 199 -17.87 -32.31 31.28
N ILE A 200 -18.37 -31.50 32.20
CA ILE A 200 -17.62 -31.10 33.39
C ILE A 200 -18.25 -31.80 34.59
N ASP A 201 -17.44 -32.58 35.30
CA ASP A 201 -17.81 -33.16 36.61
C ASP A 201 -17.31 -32.21 37.71
N LEU A 202 -18.24 -31.47 38.30
CA LEU A 202 -17.91 -30.45 39.32
C LEU A 202 -17.45 -31.06 40.65
N GLU A 203 -17.88 -32.27 40.98
CA GLU A 203 -17.50 -32.94 42.23
C GLU A 203 -16.06 -33.45 42.14
N ARG A 204 -15.71 -34.02 40.99
CA ARG A 204 -14.37 -34.59 40.78
C ARG A 204 -13.39 -33.58 40.13
N LYS A 205 -13.85 -32.40 39.76
CA LYS A 205 -13.08 -31.37 39.04
C LYS A 205 -12.41 -31.93 37.78
N ILE A 206 -13.08 -32.82 37.05
CA ILE A 206 -12.59 -33.45 35.82
C ILE A 206 -13.42 -32.95 34.65
N GLN A 207 -12.75 -32.64 33.57
CA GLN A 207 -13.36 -32.30 32.30
C GLN A 207 -13.12 -33.45 31.30
N TYR A 208 -14.19 -33.96 30.73
CA TYR A 208 -14.13 -34.98 29.68
C TYR A 208 -14.25 -34.34 28.31
N PRO A 209 -13.48 -34.85 27.29
CA PRO A 209 -13.61 -34.42 25.90
C PRO A 209 -15.02 -34.68 25.35
#